data_3bc3f5db9dd5357179ee54e09cda6f87
#
_entry.id   3bc3f5db9dd5357179ee54e09cda6f87
#
_cell.length_a   1.000
_cell.length_b   1.000
_cell.length_c   1.000
_cell.angle_alpha   90.00
_cell.angle_beta   90.00
_cell.angle_gamma   90.00
#
_symmetry.space_group_name_H-M   'P 1'
#
loop_
_entity.id
_entity.type
_entity.pdbx_description
1 polymer ?
#
loop_
_entity_poly.entity_id
_entity_poly.type
_entity_poly.pdbx_seq_one_letter_code
_entity_poly.pdbx_strand_id
1 'polypeptide(L)'
;MIDVKEITKSFGKLQVLKGIDLHIDKGEVVSIVGPSGAGKTTLLQIIGTLDKPDGGTVVVDGVDVGGLSAKKLADFRNQHIGFVFQFHQLLPEFTALENIMIPAFIAGKGRQEARKRAEELLDFMGLSERASHKPNELSGGEKQRVAVARALVNNPAVVLADEPPGSLD
;
A
#
# COMPACT_ATOMS: atom_id res chain seq x y z
N MET A 1 -5.52 9.38 9.20
CA MET A 1 -5.18 9.35 10.62
C MET A 1 -4.80 7.94 11.05
N ILE A 2 -3.63 7.80 11.65
CA ILE A 2 -3.07 6.51 12.10
C ILE A 2 -2.64 6.69 13.55
N ASP A 3 -3.04 5.76 14.42
CA ASP A 3 -2.58 5.68 15.81
C ASP A 3 -1.94 4.31 16.06
N VAL A 4 -0.68 4.32 16.43
CA VAL A 4 0.11 3.14 16.78
C VAL A 4 0.54 3.27 18.23
N LYS A 5 0.26 2.27 19.06
CA LYS A 5 0.60 2.30 20.49
C LYS A 5 1.30 1.04 20.93
N GLU A 6 2.50 1.22 21.52
CA GLU A 6 3.33 0.17 22.10
C GLU A 6 3.54 -1.05 21.21
N ILE A 7 3.69 -0.83 19.88
CA ILE A 7 3.86 -1.94 18.94
C ILE A 7 5.19 -2.65 19.19
N THR A 8 5.08 -3.95 19.43
CA THR A 8 6.21 -4.87 19.54
C THR A 8 6.15 -5.93 18.45
N LYS A 9 7.32 -6.33 17.95
CA LYS A 9 7.46 -7.43 16.99
C LYS A 9 8.80 -8.11 17.13
N SER A 10 8.79 -9.44 17.15
CA SER A 10 9.98 -10.27 17.21
C SER A 10 9.97 -11.34 16.11
N PHE A 11 11.14 -11.68 15.61
CA PHE A 11 11.38 -12.81 14.72
C PHE A 11 12.36 -13.78 15.40
N GLY A 12 11.82 -14.86 15.94
CA GLY A 12 12.59 -15.76 16.80
C GLY A 12 13.11 -15.04 18.04
N LYS A 13 14.43 -14.97 18.21
CA LYS A 13 15.07 -14.28 19.34
C LYS A 13 15.33 -12.78 19.10
N LEU A 14 15.13 -12.31 17.87
CA LEU A 14 15.40 -10.92 17.50
C LEU A 14 14.16 -10.07 17.69
N GLN A 15 14.15 -9.16 18.67
CA GLN A 15 13.11 -8.15 18.82
C GLN A 15 13.39 -6.97 17.89
N VAL A 16 12.56 -6.80 16.87
CA VAL A 16 12.72 -5.77 15.82
C VAL A 16 12.01 -4.49 16.21
N LEU A 17 10.76 -4.58 16.69
CA LEU A 17 10.03 -3.43 17.22
C LEU A 17 9.89 -3.56 18.74
N LYS A 18 10.21 -2.48 19.45
CA LYS A 18 10.40 -2.48 20.91
C LYS A 18 9.49 -1.48 21.63
N GLY A 19 8.21 -1.50 21.31
CA GLY A 19 7.26 -0.54 21.87
C GLY A 19 7.28 0.77 21.06
N ILE A 20 6.76 0.74 19.84
CA ILE A 20 6.70 1.92 18.97
C ILE A 20 5.36 2.62 19.16
N ASP A 21 5.44 3.92 19.43
CA ASP A 21 4.31 4.84 19.42
C ASP A 21 4.43 5.79 18.24
N LEU A 22 3.34 5.96 17.48
CA LEU A 22 3.29 6.85 16.32
C LEU A 22 1.87 7.37 16.14
N HIS A 23 1.74 8.68 15.95
CA HIS A 23 0.50 9.32 15.55
C HIS A 23 0.70 10.09 14.26
N ILE A 24 -0.21 9.93 13.31
CA ILE A 24 -0.20 10.63 12.03
C ILE A 24 -1.60 11.21 11.78
N ASP A 25 -1.68 12.50 11.56
CA ASP A 25 -2.93 13.18 11.25
C ASP A 25 -3.38 12.99 9.79
N LYS A 26 -4.64 13.30 9.54
CA LYS A 26 -5.19 13.26 8.18
C LYS A 26 -4.53 14.32 7.30
N GLY A 27 -4.03 13.89 6.14
CA GLY A 27 -3.37 14.78 5.17
C GLY A 27 -1.89 15.03 5.48
N GLU A 28 -1.36 14.45 6.55
CA GLU A 28 0.05 14.54 6.90
C GLU A 28 0.90 13.60 6.02
N VAL A 29 2.09 14.04 5.67
CA VAL A 29 3.11 13.23 5.00
C VAL A 29 4.27 12.98 5.96
N VAL A 30 4.50 11.72 6.30
CA VAL A 30 5.50 11.30 7.28
C VAL A 30 6.55 10.41 6.63
N SER A 31 7.81 10.67 6.91
CA SER A 31 8.93 9.82 6.51
C SER A 31 9.51 9.08 7.72
N ILE A 32 9.53 7.75 7.65
CA ILE A 32 10.14 6.89 8.66
C ILE A 32 11.59 6.63 8.23
N VAL A 33 12.55 7.18 8.97
CA VAL A 33 13.97 7.08 8.68
C VAL A 33 14.69 6.21 9.70
N GLY A 34 15.78 5.59 9.29
CA GLY A 34 16.61 4.74 10.15
C GLY A 34 17.50 3.80 9.35
N PRO A 35 18.49 3.14 10.01
CA PRO A 35 19.40 2.22 9.33
C PRO A 35 18.67 1.00 8.75
N SER A 36 19.34 0.28 7.85
CA SER A 36 18.83 -1.00 7.35
C SER A 36 18.64 -1.98 8.50
N GLY A 37 17.55 -2.74 8.48
CA GLY A 37 17.19 -3.67 9.56
C GLY A 37 16.55 -3.02 10.80
N ALA A 38 16.33 -1.70 10.84
CA ALA A 38 15.69 -1.03 11.98
C ALA A 38 14.19 -1.32 12.14
N GLY A 39 13.58 -2.12 11.26
CA GLY A 39 12.18 -2.50 11.35
C GLY A 39 11.21 -1.58 10.60
N LYS A 40 11.69 -0.66 9.74
CA LYS A 40 10.83 0.25 8.96
C LYS A 40 9.79 -0.49 8.13
N THR A 41 10.22 -1.44 7.31
CA THR A 41 9.34 -2.31 6.51
C THR A 41 8.37 -3.10 7.39
N THR A 42 8.84 -3.64 8.52
CA THR A 42 8.00 -4.37 9.48
C THR A 42 6.91 -3.48 10.06
N LEU A 43 7.24 -2.24 10.44
CA LEU A 43 6.26 -1.29 10.95
C LEU A 43 5.23 -0.93 9.86
N LEU A 44 5.67 -0.65 8.62
CA LEU A 44 4.76 -0.39 7.50
C LEU A 44 3.85 -1.59 7.20
N GLN A 45 4.36 -2.82 7.26
CA GLN A 45 3.57 -4.04 7.06
C GLN A 45 2.52 -4.22 8.16
N ILE A 46 2.84 -3.89 9.41
CA ILE A 46 1.90 -3.95 10.53
C ILE A 46 0.82 -2.87 10.38
N ILE A 47 1.18 -1.62 10.10
CA ILE A 47 0.21 -0.54 9.83
C ILE A 47 -0.65 -0.89 8.62
N GLY A 48 -0.04 -1.45 7.58
CA GLY A 48 -0.70 -1.92 6.35
C GLY A 48 -1.50 -3.22 6.51
N THR A 49 -1.55 -3.78 7.72
CA THR A 49 -2.28 -5.02 8.04
C THR A 49 -1.81 -6.27 7.26
N LEU A 50 -0.57 -6.24 6.75
CA LEU A 50 0.07 -7.37 6.06
C LEU A 50 0.73 -8.33 7.05
N ASP A 51 1.15 -7.82 8.21
CA ASP A 51 1.67 -8.62 9.32
C ASP A 51 0.96 -8.20 10.63
N LYS A 52 1.02 -9.07 11.63
CA LYS A 52 0.45 -8.82 12.95
C LYS A 52 1.55 -8.45 13.95
N PRO A 53 1.33 -7.44 14.82
CA PRO A 53 2.23 -7.20 15.94
C PRO A 53 2.15 -8.35 16.97
N ASP A 54 3.18 -8.49 17.79
CA ASP A 54 3.18 -9.38 18.95
C ASP A 54 2.44 -8.73 20.15
N GLY A 55 2.45 -7.40 20.21
CA GLY A 55 1.74 -6.60 21.20
C GLY A 55 1.51 -5.17 20.71
N GLY A 56 0.68 -4.45 21.44
CA GLY A 56 0.27 -3.09 21.10
C GLY A 56 -0.99 -3.04 20.25
N THR A 57 -1.37 -1.84 19.82
CA THR A 57 -2.60 -1.59 19.04
C THR A 57 -2.33 -0.70 17.83
N VAL A 58 -3.05 -0.94 16.75
CA VAL A 58 -3.04 -0.11 15.53
C VAL A 58 -4.45 0.30 15.19
N VAL A 59 -4.68 1.60 15.11
CA VAL A 59 -5.93 2.19 14.64
C VAL A 59 -5.65 2.93 13.33
N VAL A 60 -6.38 2.62 12.29
CA VAL A 60 -6.29 3.27 10.98
C VAL A 60 -7.67 3.79 10.61
N ASP A 61 -7.75 5.06 10.26
CA ASP A 61 -9.02 5.74 9.90
C ASP A 61 -10.15 5.52 10.92
N GLY A 62 -9.79 5.54 12.23
CA GLY A 62 -10.70 5.34 13.33
C GLY A 62 -11.07 3.88 13.63
N VAL A 63 -10.52 2.91 12.90
CA VAL A 63 -10.81 1.48 13.09
C VAL A 63 -9.63 0.77 13.73
N ASP A 64 -9.85 0.10 14.86
CA ASP A 64 -8.87 -0.82 15.45
C ASP A 64 -8.78 -2.08 14.57
N VAL A 65 -7.66 -2.19 13.83
CA VAL A 65 -7.45 -3.28 12.87
C VAL A 65 -7.16 -4.62 13.55
N GLY A 66 -6.66 -4.59 14.79
CA GLY A 66 -6.36 -5.80 15.57
C GLY A 66 -7.60 -6.60 15.97
N GLY A 67 -8.75 -5.91 16.11
CA GLY A 67 -10.04 -6.54 16.46
C GLY A 67 -10.80 -7.13 15.26
N LEU A 68 -10.31 -6.96 14.03
CA LEU A 68 -11.02 -7.41 12.84
C LEU A 68 -10.79 -8.90 12.56
N SER A 69 -11.85 -9.61 12.12
CA SER A 69 -11.71 -10.96 11.55
C SER A 69 -10.88 -10.91 10.25
N ALA A 70 -10.26 -12.03 9.87
CA ALA A 70 -9.42 -12.12 8.67
C ALA A 70 -10.10 -11.58 7.41
N LYS A 71 -11.38 -11.89 7.21
CA LYS A 71 -12.18 -11.39 6.07
C LYS A 71 -12.35 -9.86 6.15
N LYS A 72 -12.81 -9.36 7.30
CA LYS A 72 -13.00 -7.91 7.50
C LYS A 72 -11.69 -7.12 7.37
N LEU A 73 -10.59 -7.71 7.82
CA LEU A 73 -9.26 -7.11 7.69
C LEU A 73 -8.80 -7.02 6.23
N ALA A 74 -9.07 -8.07 5.42
CA ALA A 74 -8.77 -8.05 3.99
C ALA A 74 -9.63 -7.01 3.24
N ASP A 75 -10.92 -6.93 3.56
CA ASP A 75 -11.83 -5.93 2.99
C ASP A 75 -11.40 -4.51 3.39
N PHE A 76 -11.06 -4.30 4.66
CA PHE A 76 -10.55 -3.02 5.17
C PHE A 76 -9.27 -2.60 4.44
N ARG A 77 -8.28 -3.49 4.36
CA ARG A 77 -7.02 -3.22 3.65
C ARG A 77 -7.27 -2.83 2.20
N ASN A 78 -8.11 -3.55 1.50
CA ASN A 78 -8.42 -3.28 0.09
C ASN A 78 -9.04 -1.90 -0.13
N GLN A 79 -9.88 -1.44 0.81
CA GLN A 79 -10.64 -0.19 0.66
C GLN A 79 -9.93 1.03 1.25
N HIS A 80 -9.17 0.86 2.34
CA HIS A 80 -8.62 1.98 3.11
C HIS A 80 -7.12 2.17 2.97
N ILE A 81 -6.37 1.15 2.49
CA ILE A 81 -4.92 1.19 2.43
C ILE A 81 -4.42 0.99 1.01
N GLY A 82 -3.68 1.96 0.49
CA GLY A 82 -2.89 1.82 -0.73
C GLY A 82 -1.46 1.42 -0.37
N PHE A 83 -0.90 0.40 -1.02
CA PHE A 83 0.45 -0.06 -0.78
C PHE A 83 1.33 0.10 -2.02
N VAL A 84 2.47 0.77 -1.86
CA VAL A 84 3.51 0.90 -2.89
C VAL A 84 4.76 0.18 -2.37
N PHE A 85 5.12 -0.91 -3.03
CA PHE A 85 6.27 -1.74 -2.66
C PHE A 85 7.53 -1.34 -3.43
N GLN A 86 8.69 -1.55 -2.83
CA GLN A 86 10.00 -1.31 -3.41
C GLN A 86 10.20 -1.96 -4.80
N PHE A 87 9.72 -3.19 -4.99
CA PHE A 87 9.83 -3.94 -6.25
C PHE A 87 8.55 -3.90 -7.10
N HIS A 88 7.72 -2.87 -6.98
CA HIS A 88 6.48 -2.62 -7.73
C HIS A 88 5.43 -3.74 -7.65
N GLN A 89 5.82 -5.00 -7.62
CA GLN A 89 4.97 -6.20 -7.53
C GLN A 89 3.79 -6.19 -8.51
N LEU A 90 4.05 -5.76 -9.75
CA LEU A 90 3.07 -5.86 -10.83
C LEU A 90 2.95 -7.31 -11.29
N LEU A 91 1.73 -7.73 -11.59
CA LEU A 91 1.46 -9.06 -12.10
C LEU A 91 1.85 -9.11 -13.60
N PRO A 92 2.81 -9.96 -13.98
CA PRO A 92 3.39 -9.93 -15.32
C PRO A 92 2.44 -10.39 -16.43
N GLU A 93 1.40 -11.15 -16.09
CA GLU A 93 0.38 -11.64 -17.01
C GLU A 93 -0.59 -10.53 -17.46
N PHE A 94 -0.74 -9.49 -16.64
CA PHE A 94 -1.71 -8.41 -16.83
C PHE A 94 -1.04 -7.15 -17.39
N THR A 95 -1.80 -6.39 -18.18
CA THR A 95 -1.41 -5.06 -18.64
C THR A 95 -1.33 -4.04 -17.52
N ALA A 96 -0.78 -2.86 -17.78
CA ALA A 96 -0.76 -1.74 -16.83
C ALA A 96 -2.18 -1.39 -16.36
N LEU A 97 -3.12 -1.26 -17.29
CA LEU A 97 -4.53 -1.00 -16.99
C LEU A 97 -5.13 -2.07 -16.09
N GLU A 98 -4.94 -3.34 -16.43
CA GLU A 98 -5.49 -4.46 -15.66
C GLU A 98 -4.87 -4.56 -14.26
N ASN A 99 -3.57 -4.34 -14.11
CA ASN A 99 -2.91 -4.27 -12.81
C ASN A 99 -3.57 -3.23 -11.88
N ILE A 100 -3.93 -2.06 -12.42
CA ILE A 100 -4.61 -1.01 -11.66
C ILE A 100 -6.05 -1.40 -11.32
N MET A 101 -6.75 -2.11 -12.20
CA MET A 101 -8.15 -2.51 -12.01
C MET A 101 -8.33 -3.62 -10.95
N ILE A 102 -7.33 -4.46 -10.69
CA ILE A 102 -7.44 -5.61 -9.80
C ILE A 102 -7.98 -5.26 -8.40
N PRO A 103 -7.45 -4.25 -7.66
CA PRO A 103 -8.00 -3.92 -6.34
C PRO A 103 -9.45 -3.42 -6.39
N ALA A 104 -9.87 -2.79 -7.48
CA ALA A 104 -11.25 -2.35 -7.68
C ALA A 104 -12.20 -3.56 -7.88
N PHE A 105 -11.77 -4.59 -8.58
CA PHE A 105 -12.52 -5.84 -8.70
C PHE A 105 -12.65 -6.57 -7.37
N ILE A 106 -11.58 -6.60 -6.57
CA ILE A 106 -11.62 -7.18 -5.21
C ILE A 106 -12.59 -6.41 -4.33
N ALA A 107 -12.72 -5.08 -4.50
CA ALA A 107 -13.72 -4.24 -3.83
C ALA A 107 -15.16 -4.45 -4.36
N GLY A 108 -15.37 -5.32 -5.35
CA GLY A 108 -16.68 -5.59 -5.94
C GLY A 108 -17.15 -4.58 -6.98
N LYS A 109 -16.28 -3.67 -7.45
CA LYS A 109 -16.64 -2.69 -8.48
C LYS A 109 -16.83 -3.34 -9.84
N GLY A 110 -17.81 -2.83 -10.59
CA GLY A 110 -18.09 -3.27 -11.94
C GLY A 110 -16.94 -2.94 -12.92
N ARG A 111 -16.86 -3.73 -14.02
CA ARG A 111 -15.77 -3.58 -15.00
C ARG A 111 -15.66 -2.17 -15.60
N GLN A 112 -16.78 -1.54 -15.91
CA GLN A 112 -16.79 -0.19 -16.49
C GLN A 112 -16.28 0.86 -15.50
N GLU A 113 -16.72 0.80 -14.24
CA GLU A 113 -16.27 1.70 -13.17
C GLU A 113 -14.78 1.53 -12.89
N ALA A 114 -14.33 0.30 -12.70
CA ALA A 114 -12.92 -0.02 -12.45
C ALA A 114 -12.04 0.47 -13.61
N ARG A 115 -12.47 0.24 -14.87
CA ARG A 115 -11.74 0.67 -16.06
C ARG A 115 -11.64 2.18 -16.13
N LYS A 116 -12.77 2.89 -16.00
CA LYS A 116 -12.81 4.35 -16.03
C LYS A 116 -11.84 4.95 -15.01
N ARG A 117 -11.90 4.46 -13.76
CA ARG A 117 -11.01 4.94 -12.70
C ARG A 117 -9.54 4.65 -12.98
N ALA A 118 -9.22 3.49 -13.52
CA ALA A 118 -7.85 3.13 -13.89
C ALA A 118 -7.31 3.96 -15.05
N GLU A 119 -8.15 4.27 -16.07
CA GLU A 119 -7.79 5.15 -17.19
C GLU A 119 -7.54 6.59 -16.71
N GLU A 120 -8.36 7.13 -15.80
CA GLU A 120 -8.16 8.44 -15.17
C GLU A 120 -6.79 8.50 -14.43
N LEU A 121 -6.44 7.44 -13.71
CA LEU A 121 -5.17 7.37 -12.99
C LEU A 121 -3.96 7.21 -13.93
N LEU A 122 -4.11 6.43 -15.01
CA LEU A 122 -3.06 6.34 -16.04
C LEU A 122 -2.82 7.69 -16.71
N ASP A 123 -3.88 8.42 -17.02
CA ASP A 123 -3.77 9.77 -17.60
C ASP A 123 -3.08 10.73 -16.63
N PHE A 124 -3.49 10.74 -15.37
CA PHE A 124 -2.84 11.54 -14.31
C PHE A 124 -1.35 11.23 -14.16
N MET A 125 -0.95 9.97 -14.36
CA MET A 125 0.45 9.53 -14.28
C MET A 125 1.23 9.71 -15.61
N GLY A 126 0.60 10.25 -16.66
CA GLY A 126 1.22 10.39 -17.98
C GLY A 126 1.49 9.05 -18.68
N LEU A 127 0.62 8.05 -18.47
CA LEU A 127 0.78 6.68 -18.95
C LEU A 127 -0.37 6.19 -19.83
N SER A 128 -1.20 7.07 -20.38
CA SER A 128 -2.35 6.69 -21.21
C SER A 128 -1.96 5.76 -22.37
N GLU A 129 -0.85 6.08 -23.06
CA GLU A 129 -0.30 5.27 -24.16
C GLU A 129 0.31 3.93 -23.72
N ARG A 130 0.46 3.72 -22.42
CA ARG A 130 1.01 2.50 -21.81
C ARG A 130 -0.06 1.56 -21.25
N ALA A 131 -1.32 1.91 -21.37
CA ALA A 131 -2.45 1.16 -20.78
C ALA A 131 -2.45 -0.33 -21.14
N SER A 132 -2.13 -0.66 -22.41
CA SER A 132 -2.09 -2.04 -22.92
C SER A 132 -0.75 -2.76 -22.77
N HIS A 133 0.29 -2.08 -22.28
CA HIS A 133 1.63 -2.66 -22.10
C HIS A 133 1.68 -3.57 -20.85
N LYS A 134 2.42 -4.66 -20.96
CA LYS A 134 2.74 -5.54 -19.84
C LYS A 134 3.94 -5.01 -19.05
N PRO A 135 4.14 -5.45 -17.80
CA PRO A 135 5.26 -4.97 -16.98
C PRO A 135 6.64 -5.11 -17.59
N ASN A 136 6.89 -6.14 -18.39
CA ASN A 136 8.17 -6.34 -19.09
C ASN A 136 8.41 -5.33 -20.23
N GLU A 137 7.38 -4.63 -20.69
CA GLU A 137 7.42 -3.61 -21.74
C GLU A 137 7.51 -2.19 -21.18
N LEU A 138 7.51 -2.05 -19.84
CA LEU A 138 7.57 -0.78 -19.11
C LEU A 138 8.96 -0.54 -18.52
N SER A 139 9.41 0.71 -18.56
CA SER A 139 10.59 1.15 -17.82
C SER A 139 10.38 1.06 -16.30
N GLY A 140 11.46 1.16 -15.51
CA GLY A 140 11.37 1.16 -14.05
C GLY A 140 10.45 2.26 -13.50
N GLY A 141 10.60 3.49 -14.01
CA GLY A 141 9.74 4.62 -13.61
C GLY A 141 8.29 4.46 -14.03
N GLU A 142 8.01 3.89 -15.22
CA GLU A 142 6.64 3.58 -15.64
C GLU A 142 5.99 2.51 -14.75
N LYS A 143 6.73 1.43 -14.40
CA LYS A 143 6.27 0.42 -13.43
C LYS A 143 5.93 1.03 -12.08
N GLN A 144 6.76 1.95 -11.60
CA GLN A 144 6.52 2.64 -10.35
C GLN A 144 5.24 3.47 -10.39
N ARG A 145 5.03 4.25 -11.45
CA ARG A 145 3.80 5.04 -11.61
C ARG A 145 2.56 4.15 -11.74
N VAL A 146 2.64 3.00 -12.42
CA VAL A 146 1.55 2.01 -12.44
C VAL A 146 1.27 1.45 -11.04
N ALA A 147 2.30 1.15 -10.25
CA ALA A 147 2.14 0.67 -8.87
C ALA A 147 1.50 1.73 -7.96
N VAL A 148 1.86 3.00 -8.13
CA VAL A 148 1.21 4.13 -7.43
C VAL A 148 -0.26 4.25 -7.86
N ALA A 149 -0.55 4.23 -9.15
CA ALA A 149 -1.93 4.28 -9.66
C ALA A 149 -2.76 3.11 -9.11
N ARG A 150 -2.21 1.90 -9.07
CA ARG A 150 -2.85 0.72 -8.46
C ARG A 150 -3.17 0.95 -6.98
N ALA A 151 -2.26 1.54 -6.23
CA ALA A 151 -2.48 1.84 -4.82
C ALA A 151 -3.62 2.85 -4.60
N LEU A 152 -3.85 3.76 -5.56
CA LEU A 152 -4.84 4.84 -5.48
C LEU A 152 -6.23 4.49 -6.03
N VAL A 153 -6.42 3.34 -6.69
CA VAL A 153 -7.65 3.05 -7.45
C VAL A 153 -8.93 3.04 -6.60
N ASN A 154 -8.82 2.62 -5.33
CA ASN A 154 -9.94 2.58 -4.39
C ASN A 154 -10.08 3.85 -3.53
N ASN A 155 -9.35 4.94 -3.83
CA ASN A 155 -9.29 6.16 -3.01
C ASN A 155 -8.99 5.88 -1.53
N PRO A 156 -7.87 5.24 -1.22
CA PRO A 156 -7.54 4.83 0.15
C PRO A 156 -7.41 6.02 1.09
N ALA A 157 -7.71 5.82 2.36
CA ALA A 157 -7.50 6.83 3.41
C ALA A 157 -6.00 7.04 3.70
N VAL A 158 -5.19 5.98 3.49
CA VAL A 158 -3.75 5.97 3.77
C VAL A 158 -3.00 5.34 2.60
N VAL A 159 -1.87 5.95 2.23
CA VAL A 159 -0.90 5.34 1.30
C VAL A 159 0.40 5.06 2.06
N LEU A 160 0.83 3.81 2.03
CA LEU A 160 2.08 3.35 2.61
C LEU A 160 3.06 3.04 1.49
N ALA A 161 4.25 3.64 1.55
CA ALA A 161 5.31 3.42 0.57
C ALA A 161 6.56 2.88 1.27
N ASP A 162 7.01 1.69 0.86
CA ASP A 162 8.21 1.06 1.39
C ASP A 162 9.37 1.30 0.42
N GLU A 163 10.30 2.17 0.81
CA GLU A 163 11.48 2.58 0.04
C GLU A 163 11.15 2.85 -1.45
N PRO A 164 10.20 3.77 -1.74
CA PRO A 164 9.93 4.10 -3.14
C PRO A 164 11.23 4.58 -3.79
N PRO A 165 11.64 4.02 -4.93
CA PRO A 165 12.86 4.47 -5.61
C PRO A 165 12.76 5.97 -5.87
N GLY A 166 13.84 6.71 -5.57
CA GLY A 166 13.90 8.18 -5.60
C GLY A 166 13.80 8.84 -6.97
N SER A 167 13.37 8.13 -7.99
CA SER A 167 13.16 8.61 -9.36
C SER A 167 11.67 8.65 -9.69
N LEU A 168 10.97 9.59 -9.08
CA LEU A 168 9.67 10.09 -9.57
C LEU A 168 9.88 11.31 -10.49
N ASP A 169 11.09 11.47 -11.03
CA ASP A 169 11.39 12.49 -12.04
C ASP A 169 10.83 12.09 -13.41
#